data_349f2aa70078ea24c98cb8890a702e6a
#
_entry.id   349f2aa70078ea24c98cb8890a702e6a
#
_cell.length_a   1.000
_cell.length_b   1.000
_cell.length_c   1.000
_cell.angle_alpha   90.00
_cell.angle_beta   90.00
_cell.angle_gamma   90.00
#
_symmetry.space_group_name_H-M   'P 1'
#
loop_
_entity.id
_entity.type
_entity.pdbx_description
1 polymer ?
#
loop_
_entity_poly.entity_id
_entity_poly.type
_entity_poly.pdbx_seq_one_letter_code
_entity_poly.pdbx_strand_id
1 'polypeptide(L)'
;MKKLIALLLCALVLSACGNADEKTSDTGTVSSTVSETETAKGKYKKAITTDSAGATVSTTEYEYDSDGNVTREAVTYASGESEVTVYEYVSGRLQRKTLTTSGNSTTTSTVEYIYDGDRVTSEKHSDGSTVTYTYDDKGRLGKMDDGTQQVIYRYSSSGVLGQMVLAQNDAILAVTDYAYYENGLLATETEESSHGKYMFTYHYDDDDNLVRAVATDSTGVTLQTTEYIY
;
A
#
# COMPACT_ATOMS: atom_id res chain seq x y z
N MET A 1 -6.17 7.33 -25.93
CA MET A 1 -4.98 6.54 -25.62
C MET A 1 -4.19 7.29 -24.56
N LYS A 2 -4.65 7.27 -23.30
CA LYS A 2 -3.94 7.72 -22.09
C LYS A 2 -4.51 6.91 -20.93
N LYS A 3 -4.34 5.59 -20.99
CA LYS A 3 -4.57 4.67 -19.88
C LYS A 3 -3.21 4.31 -19.31
N LEU A 4 -2.60 5.26 -18.61
CA LEU A 4 -1.35 4.95 -17.95
C LEU A 4 -1.13 5.97 -16.85
N ILE A 5 -1.63 5.71 -15.69
CA ILE A 5 -1.12 6.22 -14.41
C ILE A 5 -2.08 5.77 -13.29
N ALA A 6 -3.01 4.87 -13.59
CA ALA A 6 -3.78 4.16 -12.57
C ALA A 6 -3.13 2.80 -12.23
N LEU A 7 -1.85 2.66 -12.53
CA LEU A 7 -1.10 1.48 -12.16
C LEU A 7 -0.14 1.89 -11.05
N LEU A 8 -0.38 1.33 -9.92
CA LEU A 8 0.48 1.34 -8.73
C LEU A 8 0.34 2.53 -7.79
N LEU A 9 -0.89 3.00 -7.50
CA LEU A 9 -1.16 3.40 -6.13
C LEU A 9 -1.76 2.21 -5.36
N CYS A 10 -1.25 1.00 -5.58
CA CYS A 10 -1.09 0.03 -4.53
C CYS A 10 0.22 0.43 -3.83
N ALA A 11 0.18 1.51 -3.09
CA ALA A 11 1.13 1.73 -2.03
C ALA A 11 0.94 0.57 -1.06
N LEU A 12 1.69 -0.50 -1.26
CA LEU A 12 2.00 -1.49 -0.24
C LEU A 12 2.80 -0.73 0.82
N VAL A 13 2.11 0.03 1.63
CA VAL A 13 2.68 0.63 2.81
C VAL A 13 2.88 -0.49 3.82
N LEU A 14 4.03 -1.13 3.72
CA LEU A 14 4.52 -2.05 4.72
C LEU A 14 4.91 -1.23 5.94
N SER A 15 4.04 -1.17 6.92
CA SER A 15 4.37 -0.66 8.24
C SER A 15 5.41 -1.58 8.88
N ALA A 16 6.66 -1.16 8.83
CA ALA A 16 7.70 -1.68 9.70
C ALA A 16 7.63 -0.92 11.03
N CYS A 17 6.76 -1.34 11.94
CA CYS A 17 6.81 -0.89 13.32
C CYS A 17 8.03 -1.48 14.02
N GLY A 18 9.08 -0.70 14.18
CA GLY A 18 10.17 -0.93 15.11
C GLY A 18 10.11 0.11 16.19
N ASN A 19 9.28 -0.06 17.21
CA ASN A 19 9.45 0.64 18.47
C ASN A 19 10.39 -0.17 19.37
N ALA A 20 11.62 0.32 19.50
CA ALA A 20 12.51 -0.06 20.57
C ALA A 20 12.09 0.69 21.82
N ASP A 21 11.31 0.06 22.69
CA ASP A 21 11.27 0.37 24.12
C ASP A 21 11.25 -0.93 24.91
N GLU A 22 12.36 -1.12 25.62
CA GLU A 22 12.57 -2.18 26.59
C GLU A 22 11.55 -2.08 27.71
N LYS A 23 10.65 -3.07 27.84
CA LYS A 23 10.24 -3.60 29.15
C LYS A 23 9.51 -4.95 29.03
N THR A 24 10.18 -5.96 29.57
CA THR A 24 9.69 -7.16 30.26
C THR A 24 8.45 -7.88 29.74
N SER A 25 8.71 -9.09 29.22
CA SER A 25 7.89 -10.32 29.27
C SER A 25 6.38 -10.14 29.23
N ASP A 26 5.82 -10.28 28.07
CA ASP A 26 4.65 -11.14 27.83
C ASP A 26 4.61 -11.54 26.36
N THR A 27 4.13 -12.74 26.08
CA THR A 27 4.02 -13.32 24.75
C THR A 27 3.11 -12.46 23.87
N GLY A 28 3.66 -11.41 23.27
CA GLY A 28 2.97 -10.51 22.33
C GLY A 28 2.96 -11.13 20.95
N THR A 29 1.79 -11.56 20.51
CA THR A 29 1.44 -12.00 19.16
C THR A 29 1.79 -10.90 18.16
N VAL A 30 2.80 -11.14 17.34
CA VAL A 30 3.11 -10.24 16.21
C VAL A 30 2.09 -10.55 15.12
N SER A 31 1.02 -9.76 15.08
CA SER A 31 0.04 -9.82 13.99
C SER A 31 0.68 -9.28 12.73
N SER A 32 1.06 -10.17 11.81
CA SER A 32 1.50 -9.81 10.46
C SER A 32 0.29 -9.61 9.55
N THR A 33 -0.59 -8.67 9.89
CA THR A 33 -1.55 -8.17 8.91
C THR A 33 -0.80 -7.27 7.96
N VAL A 34 -0.89 -7.57 6.66
CA VAL A 34 -0.56 -6.61 5.60
C VAL A 34 -1.63 -5.52 5.70
N SER A 35 -1.43 -4.56 6.58
CA SER A 35 -2.29 -3.40 6.71
C SER A 35 -1.76 -2.32 5.80
N GLU A 36 -2.50 -1.98 4.78
CA GLU A 36 -2.14 -0.99 3.76
C GLU A 36 -2.11 0.47 4.30
N THR A 37 -2.15 0.73 5.61
CA THR A 37 -2.32 2.11 6.11
C THR A 37 -1.75 2.39 7.50
N GLU A 38 -0.55 1.96 7.85
CA GLU A 38 0.08 2.43 9.09
C GLU A 38 1.32 3.29 8.83
N THR A 39 1.13 4.48 8.25
CA THR A 39 2.16 5.53 8.21
C THR A 39 1.75 6.79 8.97
N ALA A 40 0.53 6.85 9.51
CA ALA A 40 0.03 8.03 10.18
C ALA A 40 -0.62 7.70 11.53
N LYS A 41 -0.39 8.49 12.56
CA LYS A 41 -1.04 8.37 13.88
C LYS A 41 -2.56 8.58 13.84
N GLY A 42 -3.05 9.40 12.92
CA GLY A 42 -4.45 9.70 12.74
C GLY A 42 -5.09 8.89 11.59
N LYS A 43 -6.41 8.79 11.63
CA LYS A 43 -7.19 8.15 10.57
C LYS A 43 -7.82 9.22 9.71
N TYR A 44 -7.25 9.45 8.54
CA TYR A 44 -7.85 10.37 7.59
C TYR A 44 -9.15 9.79 7.01
N LYS A 45 -10.15 10.64 6.84
CA LYS A 45 -11.46 10.26 6.29
C LYS A 45 -11.53 10.46 4.80
N LYS A 46 -10.64 11.27 4.25
CA LYS A 46 -10.68 11.66 2.86
C LYS A 46 -9.28 11.98 2.34
N ALA A 47 -9.02 11.61 1.06
CA ALA A 47 -7.88 12.09 0.31
C ALA A 47 -8.34 12.73 -1.00
N ILE A 48 -7.71 13.83 -1.40
CA ILE A 48 -8.01 14.53 -2.65
C ILE A 48 -6.73 14.58 -3.47
N THR A 49 -6.77 13.98 -4.66
CA THR A 49 -5.64 14.00 -5.59
C THR A 49 -5.89 15.03 -6.68
N THR A 50 -4.92 15.89 -6.92
CA THR A 50 -4.92 16.91 -7.98
C THR A 50 -3.78 16.66 -8.96
N ASP A 51 -3.96 17.08 -10.21
CA ASP A 51 -2.89 17.11 -11.21
C ASP A 51 -1.96 18.33 -11.01
N SER A 52 -0.97 18.46 -11.88
CA SER A 52 -0.01 19.59 -11.87
C SER A 52 -0.64 20.96 -12.11
N ALA A 53 -1.86 21.02 -12.65
CA ALA A 53 -2.63 22.26 -12.85
C ALA A 53 -3.56 22.58 -11.66
N GLY A 54 -3.61 21.71 -10.64
CA GLY A 54 -4.49 21.82 -9.48
C GLY A 54 -5.92 21.34 -9.72
N ALA A 55 -6.19 20.69 -10.86
CA ALA A 55 -7.50 20.10 -11.12
C ALA A 55 -7.62 18.75 -10.37
N THR A 56 -8.77 18.53 -9.72
CA THR A 56 -9.02 17.26 -9.02
C THR A 56 -9.05 16.10 -10.01
N VAL A 57 -8.23 15.09 -9.76
CA VAL A 57 -8.15 13.83 -10.51
C VAL A 57 -9.03 12.77 -9.86
N SER A 58 -8.96 12.67 -8.54
CA SER A 58 -9.78 11.75 -7.76
C SER A 58 -10.02 12.25 -6.33
N THR A 59 -11.06 11.68 -5.74
CA THR A 59 -11.34 11.81 -4.30
C THR A 59 -11.53 10.41 -3.75
N THR A 60 -10.86 10.11 -2.62
CA THR A 60 -10.99 8.85 -1.89
C THR A 60 -11.61 9.12 -0.53
N GLU A 61 -12.60 8.32 -0.13
CA GLU A 61 -13.24 8.38 1.19
C GLU A 61 -13.02 7.05 1.91
N TYR A 62 -12.76 7.11 3.23
CA TYR A 62 -12.43 5.95 4.07
C TYR A 62 -13.42 5.79 5.21
N GLU A 63 -13.80 4.55 5.49
CA GLU A 63 -14.58 4.15 6.66
C GLU A 63 -13.78 3.15 7.49
N TYR A 64 -13.92 3.23 8.81
CA TYR A 64 -13.15 2.43 9.78
C TYR A 64 -14.10 1.71 10.75
N ASP A 65 -13.70 0.54 11.25
CA ASP A 65 -14.32 -0.11 12.37
C ASP A 65 -13.90 0.51 13.73
N SER A 66 -14.44 -0.02 14.82
CA SER A 66 -14.08 0.43 16.18
C SER A 66 -12.63 0.15 16.55
N ASP A 67 -12.00 -0.85 15.95
CA ASP A 67 -10.62 -1.24 16.18
C ASP A 67 -9.65 -0.43 15.31
N GLY A 68 -10.22 0.31 14.33
CA GLY A 68 -9.50 1.21 13.47
C GLY A 68 -9.03 0.61 12.17
N ASN A 69 -9.51 -0.54 11.82
CA ASN A 69 -9.24 -1.12 10.52
C ASN A 69 -10.10 -0.42 9.46
N VAL A 70 -9.55 -0.18 8.27
CA VAL A 70 -10.31 0.31 7.12
C VAL A 70 -11.33 -0.75 6.72
N THR A 71 -12.61 -0.42 6.74
CA THR A 71 -13.68 -1.32 6.30
C THR A 71 -14.16 -1.01 4.90
N ARG A 72 -13.96 0.23 4.46
CA ARG A 72 -14.33 0.66 3.12
C ARG A 72 -13.42 1.78 2.63
N GLU A 73 -13.05 1.69 1.37
CA GLU A 73 -12.38 2.73 0.60
C GLU A 73 -13.20 2.99 -0.67
N ALA A 74 -13.52 4.24 -0.95
CA ALA A 74 -14.28 4.64 -2.13
C ALA A 74 -13.58 5.73 -2.90
N VAL A 75 -13.10 5.39 -4.09
CA VAL A 75 -12.45 6.33 -5.02
C VAL A 75 -13.47 6.80 -6.04
N THR A 76 -13.57 8.11 -6.24
CA THR A 76 -14.34 8.74 -7.33
C THR A 76 -13.36 9.52 -8.20
N TYR A 77 -13.30 9.19 -9.47
CA TYR A 77 -12.45 9.85 -10.45
C TYR A 77 -13.17 11.03 -11.11
N ALA A 78 -12.43 12.04 -11.56
CA ALA A 78 -12.97 13.17 -12.30
C ALA A 78 -13.67 12.75 -13.63
N SER A 79 -13.34 11.55 -14.16
CA SER A 79 -14.03 10.94 -15.29
C SER A 79 -15.47 10.51 -15.03
N GLY A 80 -15.87 10.44 -13.73
CA GLY A 80 -17.13 9.87 -13.29
C GLY A 80 -17.08 8.36 -13.04
N GLU A 81 -15.96 7.72 -13.26
CA GLU A 81 -15.71 6.33 -12.84
C GLU A 81 -15.52 6.26 -11.32
N SER A 82 -15.79 5.12 -10.73
CA SER A 82 -15.55 4.91 -9.30
C SER A 82 -15.08 3.50 -8.99
N GLU A 83 -14.35 3.38 -7.89
CA GLU A 83 -13.90 2.11 -7.31
C GLU A 83 -14.29 2.08 -5.85
N VAL A 84 -14.85 0.96 -5.40
CA VAL A 84 -15.17 0.74 -3.99
C VAL A 84 -14.53 -0.56 -3.55
N THR A 85 -13.66 -0.48 -2.55
CA THR A 85 -13.08 -1.64 -1.90
C THR A 85 -13.73 -1.80 -0.52
N VAL A 86 -14.23 -3.01 -0.24
CA VAL A 86 -14.77 -3.41 1.07
C VAL A 86 -13.82 -4.44 1.66
N TYR A 87 -13.47 -4.27 2.94
CA TYR A 87 -12.57 -5.13 3.70
C TYR A 87 -13.37 -5.84 4.80
N GLU A 88 -13.27 -7.16 4.87
CA GLU A 88 -13.94 -7.99 5.86
C GLU A 88 -12.93 -8.62 6.81
N TYR A 89 -13.09 -8.36 8.11
CA TYR A 89 -12.19 -8.85 9.16
C TYR A 89 -12.89 -9.89 10.03
N VAL A 90 -12.16 -10.92 10.45
CA VAL A 90 -12.61 -11.90 11.45
C VAL A 90 -11.53 -12.00 12.53
N SER A 91 -11.92 -11.72 13.76
CA SER A 91 -10.99 -11.71 14.91
C SER A 91 -9.74 -10.82 14.67
N GLY A 92 -9.95 -9.62 14.10
CA GLY A 92 -8.90 -8.64 13.79
C GLY A 92 -8.04 -8.98 12.57
N ARG A 93 -8.34 -10.07 11.83
CA ARG A 93 -7.59 -10.46 10.62
C ARG A 93 -8.42 -10.22 9.36
N LEU A 94 -7.81 -9.60 8.36
CA LEU A 94 -8.43 -9.41 7.05
C LEU A 94 -8.69 -10.76 6.38
N GLN A 95 -9.95 -11.10 6.15
CA GLN A 95 -10.34 -12.37 5.53
C GLN A 95 -10.64 -12.23 4.06
N ARG A 96 -11.24 -11.10 3.68
CA ARG A 96 -11.65 -10.84 2.30
C ARG A 96 -11.54 -9.37 1.96
N LYS A 97 -11.19 -9.12 0.72
CA LYS A 97 -11.24 -7.81 0.06
C LYS A 97 -12.11 -7.93 -1.17
N THR A 98 -13.08 -7.04 -1.34
CA THR A 98 -13.97 -6.99 -2.50
C THR A 98 -13.83 -5.64 -3.19
N LEU A 99 -13.35 -5.63 -4.43
CA LEU A 99 -13.25 -4.45 -5.27
C LEU A 99 -14.40 -4.43 -6.27
N THR A 100 -15.15 -3.34 -6.29
CA THR A 100 -16.16 -3.05 -7.31
C THR A 100 -15.75 -1.81 -8.07
N THR A 101 -15.54 -1.92 -9.38
CA THR A 101 -15.27 -0.82 -10.28
C THR A 101 -16.54 -0.49 -11.06
N SER A 102 -16.92 0.77 -11.11
CA SER A 102 -18.13 1.26 -11.81
C SER A 102 -17.75 2.38 -12.79
N GLY A 103 -18.31 2.31 -13.99
CA GLY A 103 -18.10 3.26 -15.08
C GLY A 103 -19.03 2.90 -16.23
N ASN A 104 -18.51 2.66 -17.44
CA ASN A 104 -19.29 2.16 -18.58
C ASN A 104 -19.84 0.74 -18.34
N SER A 105 -19.23 -0.02 -17.44
CA SER A 105 -19.68 -1.31 -16.94
C SER A 105 -19.30 -1.42 -15.46
N THR A 106 -19.99 -2.33 -14.74
CA THR A 106 -19.61 -2.65 -13.36
C THR A 106 -18.95 -4.02 -13.35
N THR A 107 -17.77 -4.09 -12.69
CA THR A 107 -17.08 -5.34 -12.42
C THR A 107 -16.83 -5.51 -10.95
N THR A 108 -16.83 -6.75 -10.46
CA THR A 108 -16.51 -7.06 -9.07
C THR A 108 -15.47 -8.17 -9.04
N SER A 109 -14.43 -7.97 -8.24
CA SER A 109 -13.41 -8.98 -7.95
C SER A 109 -13.26 -9.15 -6.45
N THR A 110 -12.89 -10.37 -6.02
CA THR A 110 -12.65 -10.68 -4.61
C THR A 110 -11.28 -11.32 -4.43
N VAL A 111 -10.69 -11.05 -3.27
CA VAL A 111 -9.47 -11.68 -2.78
C VAL A 111 -9.78 -12.27 -1.41
N GLU A 112 -9.47 -13.54 -1.20
CA GLU A 112 -9.57 -14.23 0.09
C GLU A 112 -8.17 -14.54 0.62
N TYR A 113 -7.91 -14.21 1.89
CA TYR A 113 -6.62 -14.39 2.55
C TYR A 113 -6.58 -15.69 3.33
N ILE A 114 -5.52 -16.47 3.16
CA ILE A 114 -5.30 -17.76 3.83
C ILE A 114 -4.11 -17.60 4.77
N TYR A 115 -4.32 -18.03 6.02
CA TYR A 115 -3.36 -17.87 7.10
C TYR A 115 -2.80 -19.21 7.59
N ASP A 116 -1.54 -19.19 8.03
CA ASP A 116 -0.96 -20.18 8.92
C ASP A 116 -0.51 -19.44 10.20
N GLY A 117 -1.16 -19.74 11.33
CA GLY A 117 -1.04 -18.91 12.52
C GLY A 117 -1.47 -17.48 12.26
N ASP A 118 -0.57 -16.52 12.48
CA ASP A 118 -0.83 -15.08 12.27
C ASP A 118 -0.33 -14.57 10.91
N ARG A 119 0.22 -15.44 10.06
CA ARG A 119 0.82 -15.04 8.79
C ARG A 119 -0.06 -15.41 7.61
N VAL A 120 -0.25 -14.48 6.69
CA VAL A 120 -0.84 -14.77 5.38
C VAL A 120 0.12 -15.69 4.61
N THR A 121 -0.36 -16.84 4.17
CA THR A 121 0.43 -17.76 3.33
C THR A 121 0.06 -17.69 1.86
N SER A 122 -1.18 -17.31 1.58
CA SER A 122 -1.63 -17.10 0.21
C SER A 122 -2.88 -16.23 0.13
N GLU A 123 -3.11 -15.69 -1.07
CA GLU A 123 -4.36 -15.07 -1.50
C GLU A 123 -4.99 -15.91 -2.60
N LYS A 124 -6.32 -15.99 -2.60
CA LYS A 124 -7.12 -16.55 -3.70
C LYS A 124 -7.97 -15.47 -4.32
N HIS A 125 -7.83 -15.27 -5.60
CA HIS A 125 -8.59 -14.30 -6.37
C HIS A 125 -9.82 -14.93 -7.03
N SER A 126 -10.85 -14.12 -7.27
CA SER A 126 -12.11 -14.57 -7.89
C SER A 126 -11.95 -15.08 -9.33
N ASP A 127 -10.87 -14.75 -10.01
CA ASP A 127 -10.53 -15.28 -11.34
C ASP A 127 -9.83 -16.65 -11.30
N GLY A 128 -9.59 -17.18 -10.08
CA GLY A 128 -8.94 -18.45 -9.83
C GLY A 128 -7.42 -18.37 -9.67
N SER A 129 -6.82 -17.20 -9.85
CA SER A 129 -5.39 -17.01 -9.58
C SER A 129 -5.08 -17.07 -8.08
N THR A 130 -3.83 -17.35 -7.75
CA THR A 130 -3.36 -17.44 -6.36
C THR A 130 -2.01 -16.75 -6.25
N VAL A 131 -1.83 -15.94 -5.20
CA VAL A 131 -0.54 -15.37 -4.81
C VAL A 131 -0.05 -16.09 -3.56
N THR A 132 1.20 -16.51 -3.53
CA THR A 132 1.85 -17.15 -2.37
C THR A 132 2.79 -16.17 -1.68
N TYR A 133 2.90 -16.28 -0.35
CA TYR A 133 3.71 -15.42 0.51
C TYR A 133 4.84 -16.24 1.13
N THR A 134 6.06 -15.74 1.06
CA THR A 134 7.24 -16.37 1.67
C THR A 134 7.91 -15.36 2.61
N TYR A 135 8.27 -15.82 3.78
CA TYR A 135 8.86 -15.01 4.85
C TYR A 135 10.34 -15.37 5.06
N ASP A 136 11.13 -14.40 5.48
CA ASP A 136 12.53 -14.60 5.86
C ASP A 136 12.66 -15.25 7.26
N ASP A 137 13.91 -15.56 7.67
CA ASP A 137 14.21 -16.20 8.96
C ASP A 137 13.83 -15.32 10.17
N LYS A 138 13.61 -14.03 9.96
CA LYS A 138 13.13 -13.08 10.99
C LYS A 138 11.62 -12.92 10.99
N GLY A 139 10.92 -13.64 10.09
CA GLY A 139 9.47 -13.60 9.97
C GLY A 139 8.93 -12.40 9.18
N ARG A 140 9.78 -11.66 8.45
CA ARG A 140 9.37 -10.56 7.59
C ARG A 140 9.01 -11.09 6.21
N LEU A 141 8.06 -10.44 5.53
CA LEU A 141 7.67 -10.82 4.17
C LEU A 141 8.86 -10.68 3.22
N GLY A 142 9.32 -11.79 2.66
CA GLY A 142 10.46 -11.84 1.74
C GLY A 142 10.03 -11.82 0.28
N LYS A 143 8.90 -12.45 -0.04
CA LYS A 143 8.46 -12.57 -1.42
C LYS A 143 6.95 -12.82 -1.51
N MET A 144 6.32 -12.24 -2.52
CA MET A 144 5.02 -12.62 -3.07
C MET A 144 5.22 -13.18 -4.48
N ASP A 145 4.44 -14.21 -4.87
CA ASP A 145 4.61 -14.92 -6.14
C ASP A 145 3.25 -15.36 -6.67
N ASP A 146 2.84 -14.88 -7.86
CA ASP A 146 1.59 -15.26 -8.53
C ASP A 146 1.78 -16.39 -9.57
N GLY A 147 3.00 -16.98 -9.63
CA GLY A 147 3.38 -17.97 -10.62
C GLY A 147 3.87 -17.40 -11.95
N THR A 148 3.74 -16.09 -12.16
CA THR A 148 4.20 -15.38 -13.36
C THR A 148 5.16 -14.25 -12.98
N GLN A 149 4.79 -13.47 -11.98
CA GLN A 149 5.56 -12.35 -11.45
C GLN A 149 5.87 -12.58 -9.97
N GLN A 150 6.94 -11.96 -9.51
CA GLN A 150 7.39 -12.00 -8.13
C GLN A 150 7.64 -10.58 -7.64
N VAL A 151 7.19 -10.31 -6.42
CA VAL A 151 7.58 -9.11 -5.66
C VAL A 151 8.53 -9.56 -4.57
N ILE A 152 9.75 -9.03 -4.56
CA ILE A 152 10.81 -9.37 -3.62
C ILE A 152 11.08 -8.18 -2.71
N TYR A 153 11.03 -8.40 -1.40
CA TYR A 153 11.24 -7.39 -0.37
C TYR A 153 12.65 -7.50 0.22
N ARG A 154 13.35 -6.38 0.27
CA ARG A 154 14.73 -6.29 0.78
C ARG A 154 14.80 -5.32 1.94
N TYR A 155 15.31 -5.78 3.04
CA TYR A 155 15.41 -5.05 4.29
C TYR A 155 16.85 -4.66 4.60
N SER A 156 17.01 -3.51 5.25
CA SER A 156 18.29 -3.06 5.81
C SER A 156 18.74 -3.96 6.97
N SER A 157 19.94 -3.78 7.45
CA SER A 157 20.46 -4.46 8.64
C SER A 157 19.66 -4.10 9.91
N SER A 158 19.07 -2.91 9.98
CA SER A 158 18.17 -2.47 11.05
C SER A 158 16.76 -3.06 10.96
N GLY A 159 16.44 -3.79 9.88
CA GLY A 159 15.12 -4.42 9.69
C GLY A 159 14.10 -3.57 8.95
N VAL A 160 14.46 -2.35 8.55
CA VAL A 160 13.57 -1.46 7.79
C VAL A 160 13.55 -1.87 6.32
N LEU A 161 12.39 -1.84 5.68
CA LEU A 161 12.24 -2.11 4.24
C LEU A 161 13.01 -1.03 3.45
N GLY A 162 14.01 -1.46 2.69
CA GLY A 162 14.81 -0.54 1.88
C GLY A 162 14.48 -0.60 0.39
N GLN A 163 14.00 -1.75 -0.08
CA GLN A 163 13.74 -1.92 -1.51
C GLN A 163 12.68 -2.99 -1.77
N MET A 164 11.87 -2.77 -2.80
CA MET A 164 10.97 -3.75 -3.39
C MET A 164 11.34 -3.94 -4.87
N VAL A 165 11.35 -5.18 -5.34
CA VAL A 165 11.70 -5.53 -6.72
C VAL A 165 10.57 -6.33 -7.34
N LEU A 166 9.97 -5.83 -8.42
CA LEU A 166 9.06 -6.58 -9.27
C LEU A 166 9.88 -7.30 -10.36
N ALA A 167 9.75 -8.61 -10.45
CA ALA A 167 10.45 -9.43 -11.43
C ALA A 167 9.50 -10.40 -12.13
N GLN A 168 9.84 -10.79 -13.37
CA GLN A 168 9.18 -11.81 -14.16
C GLN A 168 10.21 -12.62 -14.92
N ASN A 169 10.22 -13.95 -14.77
CA ASN A 169 11.18 -14.84 -15.44
C ASN A 169 12.65 -14.36 -15.25
N ASP A 170 13.02 -14.00 -14.03
CA ASP A 170 14.33 -13.46 -13.63
C ASP A 170 14.65 -12.06 -14.22
N ALA A 171 13.80 -11.49 -15.04
CA ALA A 171 13.95 -10.10 -15.51
C ALA A 171 13.33 -9.13 -14.51
N ILE A 172 14.08 -8.10 -14.14
CA ILE A 172 13.58 -7.00 -13.29
C ILE A 172 12.69 -6.09 -14.14
N LEU A 173 11.44 -5.91 -13.71
CA LEU A 173 10.47 -5.04 -14.35
C LEU A 173 10.43 -3.65 -13.71
N ALA A 174 10.54 -3.60 -12.38
CA ALA A 174 10.57 -2.36 -11.61
C ALA A 174 11.35 -2.55 -10.32
N VAL A 175 11.90 -1.46 -9.83
CA VAL A 175 12.53 -1.36 -8.51
C VAL A 175 11.95 -0.15 -7.81
N THR A 176 11.55 -0.33 -6.54
CA THR A 176 11.11 0.75 -5.66
C THR A 176 12.06 0.83 -4.49
N ASP A 177 12.70 1.98 -4.30
CA ASP A 177 13.57 2.28 -3.17
C ASP A 177 12.81 3.14 -2.15
N TYR A 178 12.97 2.82 -0.87
CA TYR A 178 12.31 3.48 0.26
C TYR A 178 13.33 4.24 1.11
N ALA A 179 13.05 5.50 1.42
CA ALA A 179 13.83 6.28 2.37
C ALA A 179 12.92 6.83 3.49
N TYR A 180 13.49 6.99 4.68
CA TYR A 180 12.75 7.32 5.89
C TYR A 180 13.33 8.55 6.57
N TYR A 181 12.49 9.31 7.26
CA TYR A 181 12.91 10.35 8.19
C TYR A 181 13.59 9.72 9.42
N GLU A 182 14.27 10.54 10.23
CA GLU A 182 14.95 10.09 11.45
C GLU A 182 13.97 9.48 12.48
N ASN A 183 12.71 9.93 12.48
CA ASN A 183 11.65 9.39 13.34
C ASN A 183 11.05 8.07 12.81
N GLY A 184 11.54 7.54 11.68
CA GLY A 184 11.11 6.27 11.10
C GLY A 184 9.90 6.37 10.16
N LEU A 185 9.31 7.55 9.98
CA LEU A 185 8.25 7.76 9.00
C LEU A 185 8.81 7.70 7.57
N LEU A 186 8.02 7.17 6.64
CA LEU A 186 8.40 7.09 5.23
C LEU A 186 8.56 8.51 4.64
N ALA A 187 9.74 8.80 4.13
CA ALA A 187 10.03 10.11 3.52
C ALA A 187 9.80 10.09 2.01
N THR A 188 10.35 9.08 1.33
CA THR A 188 10.20 8.95 -0.12
C THR A 188 10.09 7.50 -0.56
N GLU A 189 9.38 7.29 -1.67
CA GLU A 189 9.45 6.12 -2.52
C GLU A 189 9.96 6.55 -3.89
N THR A 190 10.90 5.80 -4.44
CA THR A 190 11.40 6.06 -5.79
C THR A 190 11.24 4.81 -6.62
N GLU A 191 10.34 4.85 -7.60
CA GLU A 191 10.13 3.76 -8.53
C GLU A 191 10.91 3.98 -9.83
N GLU A 192 11.62 2.96 -10.28
CA GLU A 192 12.29 2.93 -11.59
C GLU A 192 11.83 1.69 -12.36
N SER A 193 11.31 1.92 -13.56
CA SER A 193 10.82 0.88 -14.46
C SER A 193 11.09 1.25 -15.92
N SER A 194 10.68 0.38 -16.86
CA SER A 194 10.73 0.70 -18.30
C SER A 194 9.85 1.89 -18.70
N HIS A 195 8.93 2.33 -17.86
CA HIS A 195 8.03 3.47 -18.08
C HIS A 195 8.62 4.80 -17.59
N GLY A 196 9.75 4.74 -16.88
CA GLY A 196 10.41 5.92 -16.35
C GLY A 196 10.74 5.78 -14.87
N LYS A 197 11.14 6.92 -14.30
CA LYS A 197 11.44 7.05 -12.89
C LYS A 197 10.50 8.07 -12.26
N TYR A 198 9.88 7.69 -11.15
CA TYR A 198 8.93 8.50 -10.41
C TYR A 198 9.33 8.52 -8.94
N MET A 199 9.11 9.64 -8.28
CA MET A 199 9.37 9.78 -6.85
C MET A 199 8.10 10.29 -6.15
N PHE A 200 7.74 9.64 -5.06
CA PHE A 200 6.70 10.09 -4.14
C PHE A 200 7.38 10.63 -2.88
N THR A 201 6.97 11.81 -2.46
CA THR A 201 7.47 12.46 -1.24
C THR A 201 6.31 12.63 -0.27
N TYR A 202 6.48 12.20 0.97
CA TYR A 202 5.46 12.19 2.02
C TYR A 202 5.73 13.30 3.03
N HIS A 203 4.69 14.04 3.39
CA HIS A 203 4.76 15.14 4.34
C HIS A 203 3.80 14.88 5.49
N TYR A 204 4.26 15.14 6.70
CA TYR A 204 3.54 14.91 7.94
C TYR A 204 3.39 16.21 8.71
N ASP A 205 2.36 16.31 9.57
CA ASP A 205 2.21 17.38 10.54
C ASP A 205 3.04 17.13 11.81
N ASP A 206 2.96 18.03 12.79
CA ASP A 206 3.71 17.95 14.05
C ASP A 206 3.26 16.77 14.94
N ASP A 207 2.09 16.18 14.65
CA ASP A 207 1.55 15.00 15.33
C ASP A 207 1.86 13.69 14.59
N ASP A 208 2.74 13.71 13.57
CA ASP A 208 3.09 12.61 12.68
C ASP A 208 1.91 12.11 11.80
N ASN A 209 0.89 12.93 11.56
CA ASN A 209 -0.17 12.58 10.62
C ASN A 209 0.27 12.88 9.19
N LEU A 210 0.04 11.97 8.25
CA LEU A 210 0.31 12.18 6.84
C LEU A 210 -0.66 13.22 6.27
N VAL A 211 -0.16 14.39 5.91
CA VAL A 211 -1.01 15.47 5.38
C VAL A 211 -0.94 15.63 3.88
N ARG A 212 0.16 15.21 3.25
CA ARG A 212 0.34 15.37 1.82
C ARG A 212 1.32 14.35 1.23
N ALA A 213 1.02 13.85 0.02
CA ALA A 213 1.96 13.11 -0.82
C ALA A 213 2.09 13.81 -2.19
N VAL A 214 3.32 13.91 -2.69
CA VAL A 214 3.63 14.55 -3.97
C VAL A 214 4.34 13.56 -4.89
N ALA A 215 3.77 13.34 -6.08
CA ALA A 215 4.39 12.54 -7.12
C ALA A 215 5.11 13.44 -8.14
N THR A 216 6.39 13.14 -8.41
CA THR A 216 7.22 13.84 -9.39
C THR A 216 7.80 12.88 -10.42
N ASP A 217 8.11 13.38 -11.60
CA ASP A 217 8.91 12.64 -12.58
C ASP A 217 10.42 12.74 -12.29
N SER A 218 11.24 12.10 -13.15
CA SER A 218 12.70 12.09 -13.03
C SER A 218 13.37 13.46 -13.16
N THR A 219 12.64 14.48 -13.63
CA THR A 219 13.13 15.86 -13.77
C THR A 219 12.72 16.74 -12.59
N GLY A 220 11.93 16.19 -11.65
CA GLY A 220 11.40 16.90 -10.49
C GLY A 220 10.11 17.68 -10.78
N VAL A 221 9.50 17.48 -11.95
CA VAL A 221 8.21 18.10 -12.28
C VAL A 221 7.11 17.37 -11.53
N THR A 222 6.28 18.11 -10.80
CA THR A 222 5.12 17.57 -10.09
C THR A 222 4.09 17.05 -11.08
N LEU A 223 3.70 15.80 -10.91
CA LEU A 223 2.65 15.15 -11.69
C LEU A 223 1.31 15.20 -10.96
N GLN A 224 1.33 14.88 -9.68
CA GLN A 224 0.14 14.85 -8.83
C GLN A 224 0.47 15.24 -7.39
N THR A 225 -0.52 15.75 -6.68
CA THR A 225 -0.48 15.98 -5.24
C THR A 225 -1.73 15.38 -4.61
N THR A 226 -1.55 14.65 -3.51
CA THR A 226 -2.66 14.12 -2.70
C THR A 226 -2.64 14.81 -1.33
N GLU A 227 -3.76 15.40 -0.93
CA GLU A 227 -3.99 15.99 0.38
C GLU A 227 -4.87 15.05 1.20
N TYR A 228 -4.50 14.81 2.48
CA TYR A 228 -5.20 13.93 3.42
C TYR A 228 -5.95 14.76 4.46
N ILE A 229 -7.23 14.42 4.71
CA ILE A 229 -8.17 15.16 5.57
C ILE A 229 -8.68 14.20 6.66
N TYR A 230 -8.52 14.60 7.91
CA TYR A 230 -8.87 13.86 9.13
C TYR A 230 -10.29 14.13 9.63
#